data_e08149f7275b92a88caa3029bf917f00
#
_entry.id   e08149f7275b92a88caa3029bf917f00
#
_cell.length_a   1.000
_cell.length_b   1.000
_cell.length_c   1.000
_cell.angle_alpha   90.00
_cell.angle_beta   90.00
_cell.angle_gamma   90.00
#
_symmetry.space_group_name_H-M   'P 1'
#
loop_
_entity.id
_entity.type
_entity.pdbx_description
1 polymer ?
#
loop_
_entity_poly.entity_id
_entity_poly.type
_entity_poly.pdbx_seq_one_letter_code
_entity_poly.pdbx_strand_id
1 'polypeptide(L)'
;MGNPVTRIKIQGFKSIRELDLKLNGGVNILVGSNGSGKSNFISFFKLLNEIINERLENYTMKYGADYFLFCGSKETKEISSEISFGQNEYRCKLEPRLGGNKPPLFFNEEKSIFYKFSGDSHVHMDSKNSSETQLHHYAQKTGATGSRSVSFYVYKALSSWRLFHFHDTSDEARVKRDCEINDNQSLKPFAENL
;
A
#
# COMPACT_ATOMS: atom_id res chain seq x y z
N MET A 1 10.51 1.22 -17.18
CA MET A 1 10.61 1.02 -15.72
C MET A 1 9.77 2.10 -15.05
N GLY A 2 9.01 1.77 -13.99
CA GLY A 2 8.30 2.78 -13.20
C GLY A 2 9.29 3.58 -12.34
N ASN A 3 8.92 4.81 -11.98
CA ASN A 3 9.74 5.61 -11.05
C ASN A 3 9.81 4.90 -9.69
N PRO A 4 11.00 4.77 -9.08
CA PRO A 4 11.12 4.18 -7.76
C PRO A 4 10.39 5.04 -6.71
N VAL A 5 10.00 4.40 -5.60
CA VAL A 5 9.49 5.13 -4.44
C VAL A 5 10.60 5.98 -3.85
N THR A 6 10.32 7.25 -3.62
CA THR A 6 11.28 8.21 -3.05
C THR A 6 10.94 8.62 -1.63
N ARG A 7 9.66 8.54 -1.24
CA ARG A 7 9.22 8.86 0.12
C ARG A 7 7.95 8.09 0.47
N ILE A 8 7.86 7.68 1.72
CA ILE A 8 6.65 7.10 2.31
C ILE A 8 6.38 7.80 3.64
N LYS A 9 5.18 8.36 3.77
CA LYS A 9 4.64 8.79 5.05
C LYS A 9 3.47 7.91 5.45
N ILE A 10 3.40 7.57 6.73
CA ILE A 10 2.33 6.76 7.31
C ILE A 10 1.99 7.36 8.66
N GLN A 11 0.71 7.54 8.94
CA GLN A 11 0.22 7.97 10.26
C GLN A 11 -0.95 7.10 10.68
N GLY A 12 -1.02 6.80 11.97
CA GLY A 12 -2.16 6.14 12.59
C GLY A 12 -2.31 4.65 12.26
N PHE A 13 -1.25 3.94 11.83
CA PHE A 13 -1.32 2.55 11.41
C PHE A 13 -0.63 1.60 12.40
N LYS A 14 -1.37 0.69 13.00
CA LYS A 14 -0.88 -0.33 13.97
C LYS A 14 0.00 0.28 15.06
N SER A 15 1.29 -0.06 15.12
CA SER A 15 2.24 0.55 16.06
C SER A 15 2.90 1.83 15.52
N ILE A 16 2.58 2.24 14.31
CA ILE A 16 3.13 3.41 13.66
C ILE A 16 2.23 4.61 13.94
N ARG A 17 2.61 5.43 14.93
CA ARG A 17 1.92 6.70 15.19
C ARG A 17 2.17 7.67 14.03
N GLU A 18 3.45 7.83 13.67
CA GLU A 18 3.91 8.66 12.57
C GLU A 18 5.24 8.12 12.05
N LEU A 19 5.37 8.04 10.73
CA LEU A 19 6.59 7.67 10.02
C LEU A 19 6.72 8.55 8.77
N ASP A 20 7.90 9.13 8.57
CA ASP A 20 8.27 9.84 7.35
C ASP A 20 9.64 9.32 6.90
N LEU A 21 9.63 8.48 5.87
CA LEU A 21 10.81 7.77 5.40
C LEU A 21 11.13 8.18 3.97
N LYS A 22 12.34 8.74 3.78
CA LYS A 22 12.92 8.95 2.45
C LYS A 22 13.65 7.68 2.03
N LEU A 23 13.39 7.25 0.81
CA LEU A 23 13.97 6.04 0.23
C LEU A 23 14.92 6.40 -0.92
N ASN A 24 16.00 5.66 -1.00
CA ASN A 24 16.92 5.74 -2.13
C ASN A 24 16.48 4.76 -3.22
N GLY A 25 16.82 5.03 -4.48
CA GLY A 25 16.44 4.19 -5.64
C GLY A 25 17.11 2.81 -5.69
N GLY A 26 17.82 2.39 -4.63
CA GLY A 26 18.48 1.09 -4.51
C GLY A 26 17.92 0.25 -3.36
N VAL A 27 18.77 -0.57 -2.74
CA VAL A 27 18.41 -1.38 -1.58
C VAL A 27 18.28 -0.51 -0.35
N ASN A 28 17.15 -0.63 0.36
CA ASN A 28 16.89 0.02 1.64
C ASN A 28 16.74 -1.07 2.71
N ILE A 29 17.52 -1.00 3.78
CA ILE A 29 17.55 -2.01 4.84
C ILE A 29 16.99 -1.40 6.12
N LEU A 30 15.95 -2.04 6.68
CA LEU A 30 15.34 -1.66 7.95
C LEU A 30 15.94 -2.51 9.07
N VAL A 31 16.65 -1.87 9.98
CA VAL A 31 17.26 -2.51 11.15
C VAL A 31 16.64 -1.96 12.43
N GLY A 32 16.46 -2.80 13.44
CA GLY A 32 15.92 -2.39 14.73
C GLY A 32 15.64 -3.59 15.63
N SER A 33 15.45 -3.33 16.92
CA SER A 33 15.10 -4.34 17.93
C SER A 33 13.75 -5.01 17.65
N ASN A 34 13.48 -6.14 18.29
CA ASN A 34 12.15 -6.77 18.26
C ASN A 34 11.12 -5.79 18.85
N GLY A 35 9.95 -5.71 18.24
CA GLY A 35 8.91 -4.76 18.65
C GLY A 35 9.06 -3.33 18.08
N SER A 36 10.13 -2.98 17.37
CA SER A 36 10.35 -1.62 16.82
C SER A 36 9.43 -1.21 15.67
N GLY A 37 8.47 -2.06 15.27
CA GLY A 37 7.50 -1.74 14.23
C GLY A 37 7.87 -2.17 12.81
N LYS A 38 9.03 -2.84 12.58
CA LYS A 38 9.44 -3.31 11.24
C LYS A 38 8.37 -4.16 10.55
N SER A 39 7.81 -5.14 11.27
CA SER A 39 6.75 -6.00 10.73
C SER A 39 5.46 -5.23 10.45
N ASN A 40 5.17 -4.18 11.21
CA ASN A 40 4.02 -3.32 10.96
C ASN A 40 4.24 -2.43 9.73
N PHE A 41 5.47 -1.96 9.49
CA PHE A 41 5.82 -1.29 8.24
C PHE A 41 5.62 -2.21 7.04
N ILE A 42 6.05 -3.47 7.11
CA ILE A 42 5.80 -4.46 6.05
C ILE A 42 4.28 -4.75 5.91
N SER A 43 3.54 -4.80 7.02
CA SER A 43 2.07 -4.99 6.99
C SER A 43 1.35 -3.83 6.29
N PHE A 44 1.92 -2.63 6.27
CA PHE A 44 1.38 -1.51 5.51
C PHE A 44 1.42 -1.77 4.00
N PHE A 45 2.49 -2.35 3.47
CA PHE A 45 2.54 -2.75 2.06
C PHE A 45 1.54 -3.85 1.73
N LYS A 46 1.23 -4.74 2.70
CA LYS A 46 0.17 -5.73 2.53
C LYS A 46 -1.20 -5.03 2.42
N LEU A 47 -1.48 -4.05 3.28
CA LEU A 47 -2.70 -3.24 3.18
C LEU A 47 -2.80 -2.54 1.81
N LEU A 48 -1.72 -1.92 1.33
CA LEU A 48 -1.68 -1.28 0.02
C LEU A 48 -1.92 -2.28 -1.13
N ASN A 49 -1.37 -3.49 -1.02
CA ASN A 49 -1.61 -4.53 -2.01
C ASN A 49 -3.10 -4.94 -2.05
N GLU A 50 -3.75 -5.07 -0.89
CA GLU A 50 -5.19 -5.34 -0.82
C GLU A 50 -6.01 -4.17 -1.40
N ILE A 51 -5.62 -2.92 -1.12
CA ILE A 51 -6.22 -1.72 -1.72
C ILE A 51 -6.14 -1.77 -3.26
N ILE A 52 -4.94 -1.95 -3.81
CA ILE A 52 -4.72 -1.90 -5.27
C ILE A 52 -5.46 -3.02 -6.00
N ASN A 53 -5.70 -4.14 -5.33
CA ASN A 53 -6.46 -5.27 -5.87
C ASN A 53 -7.98 -5.17 -5.57
N GLU A 54 -8.48 -4.02 -5.10
CA GLU A 54 -9.91 -3.80 -4.79
C GLU A 54 -10.47 -4.84 -3.78
N ARG A 55 -9.69 -5.11 -2.72
CA ARG A 55 -10.03 -6.09 -1.67
C ARG A 55 -10.00 -5.50 -0.26
N LEU A 56 -9.98 -4.16 -0.13
CA LEU A 56 -9.94 -3.48 1.16
C LEU A 56 -11.12 -3.89 2.06
N GLU A 57 -12.31 -3.93 1.49
CA GLU A 57 -13.53 -4.33 2.19
C GLU A 57 -13.38 -5.72 2.82
N ASN A 58 -13.09 -6.73 1.99
CA ASN A 58 -12.94 -8.12 2.45
C ASN A 58 -11.80 -8.25 3.47
N TYR A 59 -10.69 -7.56 3.25
CA TYR A 59 -9.53 -7.61 4.12
C TYR A 59 -9.83 -6.98 5.48
N THR A 60 -10.52 -5.85 5.51
CA THR A 60 -10.86 -5.16 6.76
C THR A 60 -12.01 -5.82 7.51
N MET A 61 -12.97 -6.42 6.81
CA MET A 61 -14.02 -7.24 7.43
C MET A 61 -13.45 -8.42 8.23
N LYS A 62 -12.38 -9.05 7.71
CA LYS A 62 -11.74 -10.18 8.38
C LYS A 62 -11.10 -9.82 9.72
N TYR A 63 -10.52 -8.62 9.86
CA TYR A 63 -9.70 -8.24 11.01
C TYR A 63 -10.34 -7.15 11.88
N GLY A 64 -11.35 -6.42 11.39
CA GLY A 64 -11.91 -5.24 12.04
C GLY A 64 -11.02 -4.00 11.95
N ALA A 65 -11.60 -2.81 12.18
CA ALA A 65 -10.89 -1.53 12.08
C ALA A 65 -9.75 -1.40 13.10
N ASP A 66 -9.98 -1.82 14.34
CA ASP A 66 -9.02 -1.66 15.43
C ASP A 66 -7.70 -2.40 15.20
N TYR A 67 -7.71 -3.46 14.39
CA TYR A 67 -6.50 -4.17 13.98
C TYR A 67 -5.53 -3.31 13.16
N PHE A 68 -6.05 -2.32 12.45
CA PHE A 68 -5.27 -1.45 11.56
C PHE A 68 -4.90 -0.11 12.19
N LEU A 69 -5.70 0.36 13.16
CA LEU A 69 -5.55 1.67 13.76
C LEU A 69 -4.52 1.66 14.91
N PHE A 70 -3.71 2.72 14.98
CA PHE A 70 -2.81 2.94 16.10
C PHE A 70 -3.62 3.12 17.40
N CYS A 71 -3.41 2.24 18.38
CA CYS A 71 -4.16 2.20 19.63
C CYS A 71 -5.70 2.08 19.47
N GLY A 72 -6.17 1.61 18.29
CA GLY A 72 -7.59 1.39 18.01
C GLY A 72 -8.40 2.64 17.70
N SER A 73 -9.67 2.45 17.35
CA SER A 73 -10.59 3.50 16.87
C SER A 73 -11.00 4.52 17.94
N LYS A 74 -10.77 4.23 19.21
CA LYS A 74 -10.99 5.20 20.29
C LYS A 74 -9.98 6.35 20.23
N GLU A 75 -8.71 6.04 19.96
CA GLU A 75 -7.60 6.99 19.93
C GLU A 75 -7.37 7.53 18.53
N THR A 76 -7.37 6.66 17.52
CA THR A 76 -7.02 7.01 16.13
C THR A 76 -8.26 7.08 15.27
N LYS A 77 -8.51 8.22 14.65
CA LYS A 77 -9.68 8.47 13.80
C LYS A 77 -9.44 8.20 12.33
N GLU A 78 -8.18 8.23 11.88
CA GLU A 78 -7.83 7.98 10.49
C GLU A 78 -6.44 7.32 10.38
N ILE A 79 -6.25 6.54 9.32
CA ILE A 79 -4.95 6.16 8.81
C ILE A 79 -4.68 7.05 7.61
N SER A 80 -3.58 7.80 7.61
CA SER A 80 -3.17 8.55 6.42
C SER A 80 -1.87 8.03 5.84
N SER A 81 -1.76 8.09 4.52
CA SER A 81 -0.51 7.77 3.83
C SER A 81 -0.25 8.66 2.63
N GLU A 82 1.02 8.95 2.41
CA GLU A 82 1.53 9.65 1.22
C GLU A 82 2.70 8.84 0.67
N ILE A 83 2.65 8.49 -0.61
CA ILE A 83 3.68 7.69 -1.27
C ILE A 83 4.11 8.43 -2.54
N SER A 84 5.36 8.89 -2.55
CA SER A 84 5.91 9.66 -3.67
C SER A 84 6.76 8.79 -4.59
N PHE A 85 6.57 8.99 -5.90
CA PHE A 85 7.26 8.34 -7.01
C PHE A 85 7.85 9.41 -7.93
N GLY A 86 8.94 10.04 -7.52
CA GLY A 86 9.46 11.22 -8.22
C GLY A 86 8.46 12.38 -8.16
N GLN A 87 7.89 12.75 -9.31
CA GLN A 87 6.89 13.82 -9.41
C GLN A 87 5.44 13.36 -9.16
N ASN A 88 5.19 12.06 -9.11
CA ASN A 88 3.87 11.51 -8.84
C ASN A 88 3.73 11.15 -7.36
N GLU A 89 2.55 11.36 -6.81
CA GLU A 89 2.21 10.99 -5.44
C GLU A 89 0.85 10.29 -5.39
N TYR A 90 0.77 9.26 -4.58
CA TYR A 90 -0.47 8.65 -4.13
C TYR A 90 -0.72 9.04 -2.69
N ARG A 91 -1.92 9.52 -2.39
CA ARG A 91 -2.34 9.88 -1.05
C ARG A 91 -3.67 9.22 -0.74
N CYS A 92 -3.79 8.61 0.43
CA CYS A 92 -5.08 8.15 0.91
C CYS A 92 -5.26 8.37 2.41
N LYS A 93 -6.53 8.52 2.80
CA LYS A 93 -7.00 8.56 4.18
C LYS A 93 -8.10 7.53 4.34
N LEU A 94 -7.90 6.63 5.29
CA LEU A 94 -8.87 5.60 5.66
C LEU A 94 -9.43 5.91 7.05
N GLU A 95 -10.76 5.93 7.15
CA GLU A 95 -11.45 6.14 8.42
C GLU A 95 -12.22 4.88 8.85
N PRO A 96 -12.33 4.62 10.16
CA PRO A 96 -13.16 3.55 10.68
C PRO A 96 -14.65 3.89 10.58
N ARG A 97 -15.45 2.92 10.16
CA ARG A 97 -16.90 2.94 10.36
C ARG A 97 -17.24 2.19 11.64
N LEU A 98 -17.91 2.86 12.54
CA LEU A 98 -18.35 2.27 13.81
C LEU A 98 -19.74 1.64 13.62
N GLY A 99 -19.78 0.30 13.71
CA GLY A 99 -21.03 -0.48 13.72
C GLY A 99 -21.63 -0.79 12.35
N GLY A 100 -22.43 -1.88 12.28
CA GLY A 100 -23.18 -2.32 11.11
C GLY A 100 -22.45 -3.30 10.20
N ASN A 101 -23.15 -3.74 9.13
CA ASN A 101 -22.64 -4.68 8.11
C ASN A 101 -21.87 -3.96 6.98
N LYS A 102 -21.25 -2.83 7.30
CA LYS A 102 -20.45 -2.06 6.32
C LYS A 102 -18.96 -2.31 6.55
N PRO A 103 -18.11 -2.12 5.51
CA PRO A 103 -16.66 -2.28 5.66
C PRO A 103 -16.12 -1.46 6.82
N PRO A 104 -15.32 -2.08 7.71
CA PRO A 104 -14.79 -1.41 8.91
C PRO A 104 -13.90 -0.21 8.61
N LEU A 105 -13.19 -0.21 7.46
CA LEU A 105 -12.44 0.94 6.95
C LEU A 105 -12.97 1.35 5.58
N PHE A 106 -12.93 2.64 5.30
CA PHE A 106 -13.30 3.21 4.01
C PHE A 106 -12.40 4.40 3.67
N PHE A 107 -12.32 4.74 2.39
CA PHE A 107 -11.60 5.93 1.95
C PHE A 107 -12.43 7.18 2.26
N ASN A 108 -11.96 7.99 3.20
CA ASN A 108 -12.44 9.37 3.34
C ASN A 108 -11.86 10.26 2.24
N GLU A 109 -10.60 10.04 1.87
CA GLU A 109 -9.92 10.74 0.79
C GLU A 109 -8.99 9.78 0.04
N GLU A 110 -8.98 9.86 -1.29
CA GLU A 110 -8.02 9.16 -2.14
C GLU A 110 -7.62 10.07 -3.31
N LYS A 111 -6.30 10.28 -3.50
CA LYS A 111 -5.78 11.20 -4.50
C LYS A 111 -4.58 10.65 -5.26
N SER A 112 -4.49 10.97 -6.55
CA SER A 112 -3.25 10.93 -7.32
C SER A 112 -2.86 12.35 -7.74
N ILE A 113 -1.63 12.73 -7.46
CA ILE A 113 -1.14 14.10 -7.57
C ILE A 113 0.12 14.11 -8.41
N PHE A 114 0.26 15.12 -9.27
CA PHE A 114 1.48 15.41 -10.02
C PHE A 114 2.08 16.72 -9.55
N TYR A 115 3.35 16.72 -9.21
CA TYR A 115 4.12 17.91 -8.83
C TYR A 115 5.01 18.35 -9.99
N LYS A 116 4.87 19.61 -10.43
CA LYS A 116 5.78 20.21 -11.40
C LYS A 116 7.09 20.63 -10.73
N PHE A 117 8.13 20.77 -11.52
CA PHE A 117 9.41 21.33 -11.05
C PHE A 117 9.27 22.78 -10.56
N SER A 118 8.26 23.52 -11.01
CA SER A 118 7.91 24.87 -10.53
C SER A 118 7.37 24.91 -9.09
N GLY A 119 7.07 23.76 -8.49
CA GLY A 119 6.42 23.66 -7.17
C GLY A 119 4.90 23.58 -7.23
N ASP A 120 4.28 23.81 -8.40
CA ASP A 120 2.83 23.65 -8.57
C ASP A 120 2.44 22.17 -8.54
N SER A 121 1.23 21.87 -8.09
CA SER A 121 0.69 20.52 -8.11
C SER A 121 -0.65 20.47 -8.85
N HIS A 122 -0.90 19.33 -9.52
CA HIS A 122 -2.18 19.04 -10.15
C HIS A 122 -2.75 17.75 -9.59
N VAL A 123 -3.96 17.81 -9.05
CA VAL A 123 -4.71 16.63 -8.59
C VAL A 123 -5.41 16.03 -9.82
N HIS A 124 -5.08 14.77 -10.13
CA HIS A 124 -5.66 14.04 -11.26
C HIS A 124 -6.79 13.10 -10.84
N MET A 125 -6.79 12.68 -9.60
CA MET A 125 -7.85 11.91 -8.98
C MET A 125 -8.12 12.52 -7.60
N ASP A 126 -9.39 12.80 -7.30
CA ASP A 126 -9.87 13.17 -5.97
C ASP A 126 -11.17 12.39 -5.75
N SER A 127 -11.09 11.33 -4.97
CA SER A 127 -12.22 10.47 -4.62
C SER A 127 -12.45 10.53 -3.11
N LYS A 128 -13.72 10.47 -2.70
CA LYS A 128 -14.14 10.53 -1.31
C LYS A 128 -15.23 9.53 -1.01
N ASN A 129 -15.29 9.10 0.25
CA ASN A 129 -16.36 8.23 0.78
C ASN A 129 -16.55 6.91 0.00
N SER A 130 -15.46 6.29 -0.46
CA SER A 130 -15.48 5.01 -1.18
C SER A 130 -15.10 3.84 -0.29
N SER A 131 -15.72 2.69 -0.47
CA SER A 131 -15.35 1.44 0.23
C SER A 131 -14.12 0.78 -0.38
N GLU A 132 -13.90 0.96 -1.68
CA GLU A 132 -12.75 0.45 -2.42
C GLU A 132 -12.04 1.58 -3.17
N THR A 133 -10.80 1.31 -3.61
CA THR A 133 -10.01 2.26 -4.38
C THR A 133 -10.69 2.63 -5.70
N GLN A 134 -10.59 3.88 -6.09
CA GLN A 134 -10.98 4.36 -7.41
C GLN A 134 -9.77 4.50 -8.36
N LEU A 135 -8.58 4.19 -7.87
CA LEU A 135 -7.33 4.42 -8.60
C LEU A 135 -7.30 3.66 -9.93
N HIS A 136 -7.75 2.39 -9.96
CA HIS A 136 -7.80 1.59 -11.18
C HIS A 136 -8.75 2.21 -12.23
N HIS A 137 -9.95 2.63 -11.81
CA HIS A 137 -10.89 3.31 -12.69
C HIS A 137 -10.30 4.59 -13.32
N TYR A 138 -9.64 5.43 -12.49
CA TYR A 138 -9.00 6.63 -12.99
C TYR A 138 -7.75 6.34 -13.83
N ALA A 139 -7.06 5.24 -13.57
CA ALA A 139 -5.91 4.81 -14.37
C ALA A 139 -6.28 4.42 -15.80
N GLN A 140 -7.51 3.96 -16.03
CA GLN A 140 -8.01 3.60 -17.37
C GLN A 140 -8.44 4.82 -18.19
N LYS A 141 -8.70 5.98 -17.55
CA LYS A 141 -9.07 7.21 -18.26
C LYS A 141 -7.88 7.76 -19.03
N THR A 142 -8.04 7.90 -20.33
CA THR A 142 -7.10 8.64 -21.19
C THR A 142 -7.42 10.13 -21.14
N GLY A 143 -6.39 10.97 -21.06
CA GLY A 143 -6.55 12.42 -21.22
C GLY A 143 -7.03 12.80 -22.62
N ALA A 144 -7.53 14.02 -22.79
CA ALA A 144 -8.05 14.56 -24.06
C ALA A 144 -7.02 14.49 -25.23
N THR A 145 -5.74 14.39 -24.92
CA THR A 145 -4.62 14.26 -25.88
C THR A 145 -4.17 12.82 -26.13
N GLY A 146 -4.91 11.81 -25.63
CA GLY A 146 -4.49 10.40 -25.69
C GLY A 146 -3.34 10.04 -24.72
N SER A 147 -2.86 10.98 -23.90
CA SER A 147 -1.83 10.74 -22.90
C SER A 147 -2.38 9.98 -21.70
N ARG A 148 -1.53 9.14 -21.09
CA ARG A 148 -1.88 8.40 -19.88
C ARG A 148 -1.97 9.33 -18.66
N SER A 149 -2.94 9.09 -17.80
CA SER A 149 -3.16 9.88 -16.58
C SER A 149 -2.08 9.64 -15.54
N VAL A 150 -1.90 10.55 -14.58
CA VAL A 150 -1.04 10.37 -13.40
C VAL A 150 -1.48 9.13 -12.62
N SER A 151 -2.79 8.91 -12.49
CA SER A 151 -3.35 7.72 -11.84
C SER A 151 -2.88 6.42 -12.49
N PHE A 152 -2.66 6.40 -13.81
CA PHE A 152 -2.08 5.24 -14.50
C PHE A 152 -0.65 4.94 -14.03
N TYR A 153 0.20 5.95 -13.92
CA TYR A 153 1.58 5.74 -13.47
C TYR A 153 1.65 5.33 -12.00
N VAL A 154 0.82 5.94 -11.15
CA VAL A 154 0.68 5.57 -9.74
C VAL A 154 0.18 4.14 -9.60
N TYR A 155 -0.91 3.77 -10.28
CA TYR A 155 -1.45 2.41 -10.28
C TYR A 155 -0.40 1.39 -10.73
N LYS A 156 0.28 1.66 -11.86
CA LYS A 156 1.33 0.79 -12.38
C LYS A 156 2.49 0.61 -11.41
N ALA A 157 2.89 1.66 -10.70
CA ALA A 157 3.95 1.59 -9.70
C ALA A 157 3.52 0.72 -8.52
N LEU A 158 2.36 0.99 -7.92
CA LEU A 158 1.85 0.26 -6.75
C LEU A 158 1.54 -1.21 -7.08
N SER A 159 0.94 -1.50 -8.24
CA SER A 159 0.62 -2.87 -8.66
C SER A 159 1.85 -3.71 -9.02
N SER A 160 3.00 -3.08 -9.25
CA SER A 160 4.27 -3.80 -9.51
C SER A 160 4.94 -4.32 -8.25
N TRP A 161 4.50 -3.89 -7.08
CA TRP A 161 5.13 -4.29 -5.83
C TRP A 161 4.90 -5.76 -5.54
N ARG A 162 5.94 -6.41 -5.02
CA ARG A 162 5.91 -7.80 -4.58
C ARG A 162 6.37 -7.87 -3.13
N LEU A 163 5.64 -8.61 -2.32
CA LEU A 163 5.95 -8.84 -0.92
C LEU A 163 6.40 -10.28 -0.76
N PHE A 164 7.61 -10.48 -0.24
CA PHE A 164 8.18 -11.79 -0.01
C PHE A 164 8.41 -12.02 1.48
N HIS A 165 8.14 -13.25 1.94
CA HIS A 165 8.34 -13.68 3.32
C HIS A 165 9.27 -14.89 3.36
N PHE A 166 10.54 -14.67 3.74
CA PHE A 166 11.57 -15.71 3.78
C PHE A 166 11.95 -16.13 5.20
N HIS A 167 11.28 -15.65 6.23
CA HIS A 167 11.68 -15.84 7.62
C HIS A 167 11.05 -17.05 8.30
N ASP A 168 10.19 -17.80 7.64
CA ASP A 168 9.68 -19.06 8.16
C ASP A 168 10.78 -20.12 8.04
N THR A 169 11.39 -20.46 9.19
CA THR A 169 12.46 -21.46 9.30
C THR A 169 11.97 -22.78 9.86
N SER A 170 10.66 -22.94 10.11
CA SER A 170 10.06 -24.18 10.58
C SER A 170 10.30 -25.34 9.59
N ASP A 171 10.15 -26.57 10.07
CA ASP A 171 10.29 -27.74 9.19
C ASP A 171 9.16 -27.82 8.15
N GLU A 172 8.03 -27.17 8.43
CA GLU A 172 6.88 -27.07 7.53
C GLU A 172 6.94 -25.82 6.60
N ALA A 173 8.02 -25.03 6.68
CA ALA A 173 8.19 -23.83 5.89
C ALA A 173 8.00 -24.14 4.40
N ARG A 174 7.25 -23.29 3.70
CA ARG A 174 6.93 -23.51 2.27
C ARG A 174 8.18 -23.56 1.39
N VAL A 175 9.23 -22.84 1.76
CA VAL A 175 10.53 -22.84 1.07
C VAL A 175 11.24 -24.20 1.13
N LYS A 176 10.87 -25.07 2.09
CA LYS A 176 11.43 -26.42 2.27
C LYS A 176 10.59 -27.52 1.58
N ARG A 177 9.49 -27.17 0.95
CA ARG A 177 8.62 -28.12 0.26
C ARG A 177 9.10 -28.38 -1.15
N ASP A 178 8.82 -29.57 -1.66
CA ASP A 178 9.08 -29.89 -3.05
C ASP A 178 8.32 -28.95 -3.98
N CYS A 179 8.99 -28.44 -5.01
CA CYS A 179 8.39 -27.61 -6.05
C CYS A 179 8.54 -28.29 -7.42
N GLU A 180 7.72 -27.86 -8.37
CA GLU A 180 7.84 -28.33 -9.75
C GLU A 180 9.09 -27.74 -10.41
N ILE A 181 9.88 -28.58 -11.10
CA ILE A 181 11.15 -28.20 -11.75
C ILE A 181 10.99 -27.03 -12.75
N ASN A 182 9.81 -26.88 -13.34
CA ASN A 182 9.51 -25.83 -14.32
C ASN A 182 8.91 -24.56 -13.72
N ASP A 183 8.72 -24.50 -12.40
CA ASP A 183 8.14 -23.33 -11.71
C ASP A 183 9.22 -22.31 -11.32
N ASN A 184 9.97 -21.83 -12.33
CA ASN A 184 11.15 -20.96 -12.18
C ASN A 184 11.01 -19.59 -12.85
N GLN A 185 9.82 -19.24 -13.38
CA GLN A 185 9.62 -17.98 -14.11
C GLN A 185 9.57 -16.76 -13.19
N SER A 186 9.10 -16.91 -11.95
CA SER A 186 9.06 -15.86 -10.95
C SER A 186 9.10 -16.43 -9.55
N LEU A 187 9.82 -15.75 -8.66
CA LEU A 187 9.86 -16.11 -7.24
C LEU A 187 8.47 -15.95 -6.61
N LYS A 188 8.00 -17.00 -5.93
CA LYS A 188 6.73 -16.97 -5.19
C LYS A 188 6.86 -16.26 -3.84
N PRO A 189 5.77 -15.73 -3.27
CA PRO A 189 5.81 -14.90 -2.05
C PRO A 189 6.45 -15.54 -0.81
N PHE A 190 6.41 -16.86 -0.70
CA PHE A 190 7.00 -17.63 0.40
C PHE A 190 8.24 -18.43 -0.04
N ALA A 191 8.78 -18.13 -1.22
CA ALA A 191 9.90 -18.83 -1.81
C ALA A 191 9.69 -20.35 -1.96
N GLU A 192 8.43 -20.79 -2.12
CA GLU A 192 8.06 -22.20 -2.29
C GLU A 192 8.54 -22.82 -3.60
N ASN A 193 9.21 -22.04 -4.46
CA ASN A 193 9.80 -22.47 -5.74
C ASN A 193 11.27 -22.05 -5.86
N LEU A 194 11.98 -21.98 -4.74
CA LEU A 194 13.43 -21.79 -4.70
C LEU A 194 14.17 -23.09 -5.02
#